data_5f6eb1c41b98facb98f485a78ea8d11d
#
_entry.id   5f6eb1c41b98facb98f485a78ea8d11d
#
_cell.length_a   1.000
_cell.length_b   1.000
_cell.length_c   1.000
_cell.angle_alpha   90.00
_cell.angle_beta   90.00
_cell.angle_gamma   90.00
#
_symmetry.space_group_name_H-M   'P 1'
#
loop_
_entity.id
_entity.type
_entity.pdbx_description
1 polymer ?
#
loop_
_entity_poly.entity_id
_entity_poly.type
_entity_poly.pdbx_seq_one_letter_code
_entity_poly.pdbx_strand_id
1 'polypeptide(L)'
;MAEISLPLSALRNLHLHAQGLDKPRRRKATPLDAIACIRQMSLLQIDTINVVARSPYLVLFSRLGLYSEQWLNEALRNGDIFEYWAHEACFIPKEDYRLVRPQMMSPENLGWKYSPEWHLKHQDDISELLAQIRHNGPVKATDFSAKNKKTSGWWEWKPEKRHLETLFSCGQLMVKERINFHRVYDLPERVMPEWNDDVHGISPALAQQQMIANSARSLGAFKAQWLADYYRLKKIDIKETINNLLDSQEIIAVRELETQEHYYIHHSLAHLLAKAQNNEIKATHTTLLSPFDPVVWDRRRASELFGFDYRLECYTPEAKRTFGYFSLPILQ
;
A
#
# COMPACT_ATOMS: atom_id res chain seq x y z
N MET A 1 15.26 -26.83 -19.21
CA MET A 1 14.22 -27.33 -18.27
C MET A 1 12.90 -27.35 -19.02
N ALA A 2 12.01 -28.33 -18.77
CA ALA A 2 10.68 -28.31 -19.37
C ALA A 2 9.93 -27.06 -18.91
N GLU A 3 9.22 -26.41 -19.83
CA GLU A 3 8.42 -25.22 -19.54
C GLU A 3 7.25 -25.59 -18.62
N ILE A 4 7.11 -24.89 -17.50
CA ILE A 4 6.06 -25.15 -16.52
C ILE A 4 4.77 -24.48 -17.00
N SER A 5 3.71 -25.28 -17.19
CA SER A 5 2.38 -24.74 -17.49
C SER A 5 1.43 -24.93 -16.32
N LEU A 6 0.63 -23.90 -16.01
CA LEU A 6 -0.32 -23.89 -14.90
C LEU A 6 -1.71 -23.46 -15.40
N PRO A 7 -2.80 -24.10 -14.94
CA PRO A 7 -4.13 -23.60 -15.24
C PRO A 7 -4.37 -22.25 -14.54
N LEU A 8 -5.24 -21.42 -15.14
CA LEU A 8 -5.59 -20.11 -14.58
C LEU A 8 -6.12 -20.21 -13.13
N SER A 9 -6.83 -21.27 -12.80
CA SER A 9 -7.30 -21.56 -11.44
C SER A 9 -6.16 -21.70 -10.44
N ALA A 10 -5.05 -22.34 -10.82
CA ALA A 10 -3.88 -22.48 -9.97
C ALA A 10 -3.14 -21.14 -9.80
N LEU A 11 -2.99 -20.35 -10.88
CA LEU A 11 -2.41 -19.00 -10.83
C LEU A 11 -3.20 -18.09 -9.88
N ARG A 12 -4.53 -18.13 -9.97
CA ARG A 12 -5.46 -17.43 -9.07
C ARG A 12 -5.25 -17.84 -7.61
N ASN A 13 -5.20 -19.14 -7.35
CA ASN A 13 -5.05 -19.68 -6.00
C ASN A 13 -3.66 -19.36 -5.40
N LEU A 14 -2.60 -19.36 -6.19
CA LEU A 14 -1.27 -18.91 -5.77
C LEU A 14 -1.25 -17.42 -5.44
N HIS A 15 -1.93 -16.59 -6.23
CA HIS A 15 -2.09 -15.16 -5.95
C HIS A 15 -2.85 -14.93 -4.62
N LEU A 16 -3.98 -15.63 -4.42
CA LEU A 16 -4.74 -15.55 -3.17
C LEU A 16 -3.94 -16.04 -1.97
N HIS A 17 -3.14 -17.10 -2.14
CA HIS A 17 -2.24 -17.59 -1.09
C HIS A 17 -1.20 -16.54 -0.69
N ALA A 18 -0.54 -15.90 -1.67
CA ALA A 18 0.42 -14.83 -1.41
C ALA A 18 -0.22 -13.63 -0.69
N GLN A 19 -1.49 -13.36 -0.96
CA GLN A 19 -2.28 -12.31 -0.33
C GLN A 19 -2.92 -12.70 1.01
N GLY A 20 -2.73 -13.95 1.48
CA GLY A 20 -3.30 -14.44 2.74
C GLY A 20 -4.82 -14.62 2.69
N LEU A 21 -5.37 -14.92 1.51
CA LEU A 21 -6.80 -15.05 1.24
C LEU A 21 -7.22 -16.42 0.72
N ASP A 22 -6.32 -17.40 0.72
CA ASP A 22 -6.63 -18.76 0.24
C ASP A 22 -7.43 -19.60 1.25
N LYS A 23 -7.25 -19.34 2.54
CA LYS A 23 -7.91 -20.11 3.62
C LYS A 23 -8.41 -19.22 4.74
N PRO A 24 -9.57 -19.52 5.33
CA PRO A 24 -10.04 -18.81 6.51
C PRO A 24 -9.11 -19.05 7.69
N ARG A 25 -8.93 -18.03 8.50
CA ARG A 25 -8.15 -18.13 9.72
C ARG A 25 -8.84 -19.05 10.72
N ARG A 26 -8.10 -20.01 11.27
CA ARG A 26 -8.66 -21.02 12.20
C ARG A 26 -8.53 -20.65 13.68
N ARG A 27 -7.72 -19.65 14.01
CA ARG A 27 -7.53 -19.19 15.41
C ARG A 27 -7.87 -17.71 15.54
N LYS A 28 -8.16 -17.28 16.75
CA LYS A 28 -8.34 -15.86 17.07
C LYS A 28 -7.08 -15.08 16.69
N ALA A 29 -7.27 -13.95 16.04
CA ALA A 29 -6.17 -13.06 15.64
C ALA A 29 -5.53 -12.39 16.88
N THR A 30 -4.29 -11.97 16.71
CA THR A 30 -3.49 -11.21 17.68
C THR A 30 -2.96 -9.93 17.04
N PRO A 31 -2.48 -8.93 17.82
CA PRO A 31 -1.87 -7.72 17.26
C PRO A 31 -0.71 -8.01 16.29
N LEU A 32 0.12 -9.01 16.59
CA LEU A 32 1.23 -9.43 15.71
C LEU A 32 0.74 -9.98 14.37
N ASP A 33 -0.44 -10.57 14.32
CA ASP A 33 -1.03 -11.04 13.07
C ASP A 33 -1.42 -9.88 12.15
N ALA A 34 -1.87 -8.76 12.70
CA ALA A 34 -2.16 -7.56 11.91
C ALA A 34 -0.89 -7.02 11.24
N ILE A 35 0.21 -6.94 11.99
CA ILE A 35 1.51 -6.53 11.45
C ILE A 35 2.00 -7.54 10.40
N ALA A 36 1.87 -8.84 10.67
CA ALA A 36 2.25 -9.89 9.73
C ALA A 36 1.45 -9.82 8.41
N CYS A 37 0.14 -9.53 8.47
CA CYS A 37 -0.68 -9.32 7.28
C CYS A 37 -0.17 -8.11 6.46
N ILE A 38 0.19 -7.00 7.11
CA ILE A 38 0.72 -5.82 6.42
C ILE A 38 2.06 -6.15 5.78
N ARG A 39 2.95 -6.87 6.47
CA ARG A 39 4.22 -7.36 5.91
C ARG A 39 4.04 -8.28 4.72
N GLN A 40 3.05 -9.16 4.76
CA GLN A 40 2.73 -10.07 3.66
C GLN A 40 2.28 -9.32 2.41
N MET A 41 1.43 -8.30 2.58
CA MET A 41 0.95 -7.44 1.51
C MET A 41 1.94 -6.33 1.12
N SER A 42 2.96 -6.05 1.96
CA SER A 42 3.88 -4.90 1.89
C SER A 42 3.19 -3.53 2.02
N LEU A 43 2.01 -3.36 1.53
CA LEU A 43 1.24 -2.10 1.52
C LEU A 43 -0.18 -2.34 2.00
N LEU A 44 -0.66 -1.47 2.90
CA LEU A 44 -2.06 -1.42 3.32
C LEU A 44 -2.62 -0.02 3.01
N GLN A 45 -3.39 0.10 1.92
CA GLN A 45 -3.90 1.40 1.46
C GLN A 45 -4.85 2.03 2.47
N ILE A 46 -4.65 3.32 2.71
CA ILE A 46 -5.49 4.16 3.57
C ILE A 46 -6.46 4.93 2.69
N ASP A 47 -7.75 4.76 2.96
CA ASP A 47 -8.80 5.61 2.41
C ASP A 47 -9.72 6.12 3.52
N THR A 48 -10.25 7.33 3.36
CA THR A 48 -11.06 7.99 4.38
C THR A 48 -12.56 7.70 4.26
N ILE A 49 -13.00 7.07 3.16
CA ILE A 49 -14.40 6.67 2.98
C ILE A 49 -14.78 5.70 4.09
N ASN A 50 -15.88 6.01 4.77
CA ASN A 50 -16.36 5.26 5.94
C ASN A 50 -17.87 4.99 5.80
N VAL A 51 -18.22 4.02 4.96
CA VAL A 51 -19.62 3.60 4.77
C VAL A 51 -19.92 2.37 5.65
N VAL A 52 -19.15 1.30 5.53
CA VAL A 52 -19.21 0.12 6.41
C VAL A 52 -18.12 0.22 7.46
N ALA A 53 -16.89 0.28 7.01
CA ALA A 53 -15.69 0.61 7.78
C ALA A 53 -14.66 1.21 6.81
N ARG A 54 -13.62 1.87 7.35
CA ARG A 54 -12.55 2.40 6.50
C ARG A 54 -11.72 1.27 5.90
N SER A 55 -11.17 1.54 4.71
CA SER A 55 -10.43 0.57 3.90
C SER A 55 -9.41 -0.27 4.68
N PRO A 56 -8.47 0.28 5.45
CA PRO A 56 -7.46 -0.55 6.11
C PRO A 56 -8.07 -1.56 7.08
N TYR A 57 -9.17 -1.19 7.73
CA TYR A 57 -9.86 -2.11 8.64
C TYR A 57 -10.56 -3.25 7.90
N LEU A 58 -11.19 -2.97 6.75
CA LEU A 58 -11.82 -4.00 5.91
C LEU A 58 -10.79 -4.95 5.31
N VAL A 59 -9.63 -4.42 4.84
CA VAL A 59 -8.55 -5.25 4.29
C VAL A 59 -7.96 -6.19 5.34
N LEU A 60 -7.78 -5.74 6.56
CA LEU A 60 -7.34 -6.60 7.65
C LEU A 60 -8.43 -7.60 8.08
N PHE A 61 -9.71 -7.16 8.11
CA PHE A 61 -10.83 -8.05 8.44
C PHE A 61 -10.92 -9.25 7.49
N SER A 62 -10.73 -9.04 6.18
CA SER A 62 -10.78 -10.13 5.19
C SER A 62 -9.76 -11.25 5.46
N ARG A 63 -8.67 -10.97 6.18
CA ARG A 63 -7.58 -11.89 6.50
C ARG A 63 -7.59 -12.39 7.93
N LEU A 64 -8.01 -11.54 8.86
CA LEU A 64 -7.95 -11.80 10.29
C LEU A 64 -9.27 -12.31 10.87
N GLY A 65 -10.41 -12.04 10.20
CA GLY A 65 -11.73 -12.14 10.79
C GLY A 65 -11.97 -11.02 11.82
N LEU A 66 -12.69 -11.32 12.88
CA LEU A 66 -12.91 -10.35 13.96
C LEU A 66 -11.62 -10.03 14.71
N TYR A 67 -11.27 -8.75 14.74
CA TYR A 67 -10.09 -8.22 15.42
C TYR A 67 -10.37 -6.81 15.97
N SER A 68 -9.46 -6.27 16.78
CA SER A 68 -9.59 -4.89 17.29
C SER A 68 -8.94 -3.91 16.33
N GLU A 69 -9.70 -2.92 15.83
CA GLU A 69 -9.18 -1.83 14.98
C GLU A 69 -8.06 -1.01 15.69
N GLN A 70 -8.03 -1.03 17.02
CA GLN A 70 -7.01 -0.36 17.82
C GLN A 70 -5.60 -0.90 17.55
N TRP A 71 -5.45 -2.18 17.18
CA TRP A 71 -4.16 -2.78 16.91
C TRP A 71 -3.39 -2.08 15.77
N LEU A 72 -4.13 -1.57 14.77
CA LEU A 72 -3.50 -0.80 13.69
C LEU A 72 -2.97 0.55 14.19
N ASN A 73 -3.73 1.24 15.04
CA ASN A 73 -3.29 2.49 15.65
C ASN A 73 -2.13 2.29 16.64
N GLU A 74 -2.15 1.20 17.38
CA GLU A 74 -1.06 0.80 18.28
C GLU A 74 0.21 0.48 17.50
N ALA A 75 0.11 -0.31 16.42
CA ALA A 75 1.24 -0.63 15.55
C ALA A 75 1.88 0.64 14.95
N LEU A 76 1.07 1.64 14.54
CA LEU A 76 1.56 2.93 14.06
C LEU A 76 2.26 3.71 15.17
N ARG A 77 1.64 3.81 16.36
CA ARG A 77 2.20 4.52 17.51
C ARG A 77 3.50 3.92 18.04
N ASN A 78 3.60 2.59 17.99
CA ASN A 78 4.77 1.84 18.42
C ASN A 78 5.90 1.84 17.38
N GLY A 79 5.64 2.35 16.16
CA GLY A 79 6.61 2.35 15.07
C GLY A 79 6.82 0.98 14.42
N ASP A 80 5.90 0.02 14.57
CA ASP A 80 5.94 -1.26 13.85
C ASP A 80 5.62 -1.07 12.36
N ILE A 81 4.82 -0.05 12.06
CA ILE A 81 4.47 0.43 10.74
C ILE A 81 4.57 1.94 10.71
N PHE A 82 4.64 2.51 9.52
CA PHE A 82 4.57 3.96 9.32
C PHE A 82 3.64 4.29 8.15
N GLU A 83 3.28 5.56 8.00
CA GLU A 83 2.43 6.03 6.90
C GLU A 83 3.26 6.81 5.88
N TYR A 84 3.11 6.47 4.58
CA TYR A 84 3.65 7.28 3.49
C TYR A 84 2.94 6.99 2.16
N TRP A 85 3.38 7.71 1.11
CA TRP A 85 2.93 7.53 -0.26
C TRP A 85 3.62 6.32 -0.90
N ALA A 86 2.81 5.39 -1.42
CA ALA A 86 3.25 4.25 -2.22
C ALA A 86 2.22 3.98 -3.32
N HIS A 87 1.38 2.93 -3.24
CA HIS A 87 0.27 2.79 -4.18
C HIS A 87 -0.63 4.05 -4.17
N GLU A 88 -1.05 4.48 -3.00
CA GLU A 88 -1.53 5.81 -2.62
C GLU A 88 -1.00 6.08 -1.19
N ALA A 89 -1.77 6.74 -0.30
CA ALA A 89 -1.43 6.76 1.11
C ALA A 89 -1.54 5.34 1.69
N CYS A 90 -0.47 4.82 2.28
CA CYS A 90 -0.42 3.45 2.79
C CYS A 90 0.19 3.41 4.18
N PHE A 91 -0.25 2.43 4.98
CA PHE A 91 0.58 1.90 6.05
C PHE A 91 1.59 0.92 5.45
N ILE A 92 2.84 1.06 5.85
CA ILE A 92 4.00 0.36 5.31
C ILE A 92 4.77 -0.25 6.49
N PRO A 93 5.30 -1.49 6.40
CA PRO A 93 6.14 -2.07 7.43
C PRO A 93 7.37 -1.19 7.74
N LYS A 94 7.75 -1.08 9.02
CA LYS A 94 8.89 -0.27 9.47
C LYS A 94 10.17 -0.54 8.69
N GLU A 95 10.48 -1.81 8.45
CA GLU A 95 11.66 -2.24 7.73
C GLU A 95 11.75 -1.73 6.29
N ASP A 96 10.62 -1.36 5.69
CA ASP A 96 10.52 -0.82 4.34
C ASP A 96 10.65 0.72 4.30
N TYR A 97 10.94 1.39 5.43
CA TYR A 97 11.14 2.85 5.47
C TYR A 97 12.25 3.30 4.52
N ARG A 98 13.36 2.53 4.46
CA ARG A 98 14.47 2.78 3.54
C ARG A 98 14.07 2.79 2.06
N LEU A 99 12.98 2.12 1.69
CA LEU A 99 12.51 2.04 0.30
C LEU A 99 11.86 3.35 -0.15
N VAL A 100 11.16 4.03 0.75
CA VAL A 100 10.46 5.28 0.46
C VAL A 100 11.30 6.52 0.83
N ARG A 101 12.35 6.37 1.62
CA ARG A 101 13.20 7.49 2.05
C ARG A 101 13.82 8.26 0.88
N PRO A 102 14.33 7.62 -0.20
CA PRO A 102 14.83 8.37 -1.37
C PRO A 102 13.77 9.26 -2.03
N GLN A 103 12.50 8.84 -2.02
CA GLN A 103 11.39 9.64 -2.54
C GLN A 103 11.06 10.83 -1.63
N MET A 104 11.22 10.69 -0.31
CA MET A 104 11.11 11.80 0.65
C MET A 104 12.19 12.84 0.42
N MET A 105 13.40 12.42 0.08
CA MET A 105 14.54 13.28 -0.22
C MET A 105 14.41 14.00 -1.58
N SER A 106 13.61 13.47 -2.50
CA SER A 106 13.33 14.02 -3.84
C SER A 106 11.83 14.03 -4.12
N PRO A 107 11.05 14.85 -3.38
CA PRO A 107 9.58 14.78 -3.37
C PRO A 107 8.92 15.36 -4.63
N GLU A 108 9.65 16.03 -5.51
CA GLU A 108 9.17 16.62 -6.77
C GLU A 108 8.54 15.59 -7.71
N ASN A 109 8.89 14.31 -7.55
CA ASN A 109 8.32 13.21 -8.32
C ASN A 109 6.95 12.72 -7.81
N LEU A 110 6.48 13.22 -6.66
CA LEU A 110 5.19 12.87 -6.04
C LEU A 110 3.97 13.49 -6.77
N GLY A 111 4.21 14.36 -7.76
CA GLY A 111 3.14 15.04 -8.50
C GLY A 111 2.32 15.96 -7.60
N TRP A 112 1.00 15.86 -7.63
CA TRP A 112 0.11 16.74 -6.86
C TRP A 112 0.31 16.69 -5.32
N LYS A 113 0.99 15.66 -4.83
CA LYS A 113 1.25 15.45 -3.38
C LYS A 113 2.32 16.38 -2.84
N TYR A 114 3.13 16.98 -3.71
CA TYR A 114 4.16 17.96 -3.35
C TYR A 114 4.31 19.03 -4.43
N SER A 115 4.44 20.29 -4.02
CA SER A 115 4.67 21.42 -4.91
C SER A 115 5.93 22.18 -4.46
N PRO A 116 7.02 22.12 -5.24
CA PRO A 116 8.23 22.89 -4.98
C PRO A 116 7.97 24.41 -4.91
N GLU A 117 7.11 24.92 -5.80
CA GLU A 117 6.73 26.35 -5.83
C GLU A 117 6.00 26.76 -4.55
N TRP A 118 5.08 25.93 -4.05
CA TRP A 118 4.39 26.18 -2.78
C TRP A 118 5.38 26.18 -1.62
N HIS A 119 6.28 25.20 -1.57
CA HIS A 119 7.28 25.06 -0.52
C HIS A 119 8.19 26.29 -0.49
N LEU A 120 8.71 26.70 -1.63
CA LEU A 120 9.58 27.87 -1.74
C LEU A 120 8.85 29.18 -1.36
N LYS A 121 7.61 29.35 -1.84
CA LYS A 121 6.80 30.55 -1.56
C LYS A 121 6.48 30.71 -0.08
N HIS A 122 6.33 29.63 0.66
CA HIS A 122 5.93 29.61 2.07
C HIS A 122 7.03 29.08 3.00
N GLN A 123 8.29 29.23 2.59
CA GLN A 123 9.43 28.68 3.32
C GLN A 123 9.52 29.17 4.77
N ASP A 124 9.23 30.44 5.02
CA ASP A 124 9.27 31.03 6.35
C ASP A 124 8.16 30.48 7.25
N ASP A 125 6.91 30.44 6.77
CA ASP A 125 5.76 29.87 7.49
C ASP A 125 5.99 28.39 7.81
N ILE A 126 6.54 27.61 6.86
CA ILE A 126 6.85 26.21 7.00
C ILE A 126 7.96 25.98 8.03
N SER A 127 8.99 26.85 8.03
CA SER A 127 10.10 26.78 8.97
C SER A 127 9.64 27.13 10.40
N GLU A 128 8.78 28.13 10.55
CA GLU A 128 8.17 28.49 11.84
C GLU A 128 7.31 27.35 12.38
N LEU A 129 6.45 26.74 11.53
CA LEU A 129 5.65 25.57 11.90
C LEU A 129 6.53 24.41 12.37
N LEU A 130 7.62 24.11 11.66
CA LEU A 130 8.54 23.03 12.03
C LEU A 130 9.24 23.33 13.37
N ALA A 131 9.66 24.59 13.60
CA ALA A 131 10.23 25.02 14.88
C ALA A 131 9.20 24.90 16.03
N GLN A 132 7.95 25.26 15.77
CA GLN A 132 6.86 25.11 16.74
C GLN A 132 6.63 23.63 17.12
N ILE A 133 6.62 22.71 16.15
CA ILE A 133 6.50 21.27 16.40
C ILE A 133 7.70 20.75 17.19
N ARG A 134 8.90 21.23 16.86
CA ARG A 134 10.13 20.87 17.59
C ARG A 134 10.05 21.27 19.06
N HIS A 135 9.49 22.45 19.36
CA HIS A 135 9.38 22.96 20.72
C HIS A 135 8.20 22.40 21.49
N ASN A 136 7.01 22.35 20.87
CA ASN A 136 5.75 22.05 21.55
C ASN A 136 5.29 20.60 21.42
N GLY A 137 5.92 19.79 20.52
CA GLY A 137 5.54 18.40 20.28
C GLY A 137 4.57 18.20 19.12
N PRO A 138 3.95 17.01 19.04
CA PRO A 138 3.10 16.58 17.90
C PRO A 138 1.88 17.48 17.69
N VAL A 139 1.46 17.64 16.42
CA VAL A 139 0.31 18.48 16.05
C VAL A 139 -0.64 17.77 15.08
N LYS A 140 -1.89 18.21 15.06
CA LYS A 140 -2.90 17.88 14.06
C LYS A 140 -3.25 19.12 13.23
N ALA A 141 -3.67 18.91 11.98
CA ALA A 141 -4.16 20.01 11.15
C ALA A 141 -5.37 20.76 11.78
N THR A 142 -6.14 20.08 12.63
CA THR A 142 -7.27 20.67 13.37
C THR A 142 -6.85 21.65 14.47
N ASP A 143 -5.63 21.54 14.99
CA ASP A 143 -5.15 22.39 16.09
C ASP A 143 -4.95 23.85 15.64
N PHE A 144 -4.83 24.07 14.33
CA PHE A 144 -4.69 25.38 13.69
C PHE A 144 -6.04 26.02 13.26
N SER A 145 -7.15 25.37 13.55
CA SER A 145 -8.48 25.74 13.02
C SER A 145 -9.11 27.00 13.67
N ALA A 146 -8.57 27.48 14.80
CA ALA A 146 -9.21 28.51 15.61
C ALA A 146 -8.84 29.97 15.21
N LYS A 147 -7.80 30.22 14.43
CA LYS A 147 -7.24 31.57 14.22
C LYS A 147 -7.68 32.32 12.95
N ASN A 148 -8.18 31.65 11.91
CA ASN A 148 -8.52 32.35 10.64
C ASN A 148 -9.89 31.95 10.07
N LYS A 149 -10.95 32.67 10.47
CA LYS A 149 -12.33 32.56 9.94
C LYS A 149 -12.60 33.41 8.69
N LYS A 150 -11.63 33.69 7.83
CA LYS A 150 -11.84 34.51 6.63
C LYS A 150 -11.16 33.93 5.39
N THR A 151 -11.66 32.82 4.85
CA THR A 151 -11.50 32.50 3.43
C THR A 151 -12.68 31.62 2.99
N SER A 152 -13.36 32.05 1.95
CA SER A 152 -14.56 31.45 1.37
C SER A 152 -14.17 30.60 0.15
N GLY A 153 -14.04 29.30 0.34
CA GLY A 153 -13.86 28.36 -0.77
C GLY A 153 -13.98 26.93 -0.27
N TRP A 154 -14.95 26.16 -0.82
CA TRP A 154 -15.26 24.80 -0.37
C TRP A 154 -14.12 23.81 -0.61
N TRP A 155 -13.10 24.19 -1.42
CA TRP A 155 -11.95 23.36 -1.83
C TRP A 155 -10.58 23.93 -1.44
N GLU A 156 -10.52 25.09 -0.79
CA GLU A 156 -9.24 25.65 -0.35
C GLU A 156 -8.77 25.00 0.95
N TRP A 157 -7.68 24.27 0.86
CA TRP A 157 -6.99 23.73 2.03
C TRP A 157 -6.47 24.89 2.86
N LYS A 158 -6.68 24.85 4.18
CA LYS A 158 -6.07 25.82 5.09
C LYS A 158 -4.55 25.77 4.89
N PRO A 159 -3.87 26.92 4.86
CA PRO A 159 -2.41 26.97 4.64
C PRO A 159 -1.65 26.00 5.53
N GLU A 160 -1.96 25.94 6.82
CA GLU A 160 -1.30 25.09 7.79
C GLU A 160 -1.42 23.60 7.46
N LYS A 161 -2.59 23.17 7.00
CA LYS A 161 -2.77 21.78 6.54
C LYS A 161 -1.87 21.47 5.34
N ARG A 162 -1.75 22.42 4.41
CA ARG A 162 -0.89 22.25 3.23
C ARG A 162 0.58 22.28 3.60
N HIS A 163 0.98 23.07 4.59
CA HIS A 163 2.35 23.07 5.14
C HIS A 163 2.68 21.71 5.78
N LEU A 164 1.78 21.16 6.61
CA LEU A 164 1.96 19.84 7.21
C LEU A 164 2.08 18.72 6.15
N GLU A 165 1.23 18.75 5.11
CA GLU A 165 1.32 17.78 4.01
C GLU A 165 2.61 17.96 3.19
N THR A 166 3.09 19.17 3.02
CA THR A 166 4.37 19.46 2.36
C THR A 166 5.54 18.88 3.16
N LEU A 167 5.59 19.14 4.47
CA LEU A 167 6.61 18.62 5.38
C LEU A 167 6.55 17.08 5.48
N PHE A 168 5.37 16.51 5.47
CA PHE A 168 5.17 15.06 5.42
C PHE A 168 5.70 14.45 4.11
N SER A 169 5.41 15.09 2.98
CA SER A 169 5.82 14.58 1.66
C SER A 169 7.33 14.63 1.46
N CYS A 170 8.04 15.64 2.01
CA CYS A 170 9.49 15.73 1.98
C CYS A 170 10.19 15.05 3.19
N GLY A 171 9.45 14.28 3.99
CA GLY A 171 9.99 13.50 5.10
C GLY A 171 10.57 14.33 6.26
N GLN A 172 10.21 15.61 6.37
CA GLN A 172 10.55 16.44 7.53
C GLN A 172 9.56 16.28 8.69
N LEU A 173 8.38 15.72 8.41
CA LEU A 173 7.42 15.21 9.39
C LEU A 173 7.02 13.79 9.04
N MET A 174 6.66 13.03 10.07
CA MET A 174 6.05 11.71 9.95
C MET A 174 4.71 11.68 10.69
N VAL A 175 3.87 10.70 10.36
CA VAL A 175 2.64 10.44 11.11
C VAL A 175 2.99 9.53 12.29
N LYS A 176 2.89 10.07 13.51
CA LYS A 176 3.12 9.35 14.75
C LYS A 176 1.97 8.42 15.13
N GLU A 177 0.75 8.91 14.97
CA GLU A 177 -0.48 8.19 15.28
C GLU A 177 -1.66 8.81 14.54
N ARG A 178 -2.83 8.16 14.62
CA ARG A 178 -4.09 8.73 14.14
C ARG A 178 -5.09 8.84 15.30
N ILE A 179 -5.66 10.03 15.47
CA ILE A 179 -6.74 10.28 16.45
C ILE A 179 -8.02 10.60 15.69
N ASN A 180 -9.06 9.80 15.87
CA ASN A 180 -10.29 9.87 15.07
C ASN A 180 -10.01 9.85 13.56
N PHE A 181 -9.03 9.06 13.16
CA PHE A 181 -8.51 8.93 11.80
C PHE A 181 -7.78 10.17 11.24
N HIS A 182 -7.62 11.25 12.02
CA HIS A 182 -6.78 12.39 11.65
C HIS A 182 -5.31 12.10 11.95
N ARG A 183 -4.43 12.51 11.03
CA ARG A 183 -2.98 12.42 11.21
C ARG A 183 -2.51 13.31 12.36
N VAL A 184 -1.70 12.75 13.23
CA VAL A 184 -0.89 13.48 14.22
C VAL A 184 0.54 13.44 13.71
N TYR A 185 1.09 14.62 13.41
CA TYR A 185 2.42 14.76 12.83
C TYR A 185 3.45 15.03 13.93
N ASP A 186 4.62 14.39 13.82
CA ASP A 186 5.77 14.64 14.68
C ASP A 186 7.08 14.54 13.87
N LEU A 187 8.19 14.91 14.48
CA LEU A 187 9.52 14.87 13.88
C LEU A 187 9.97 13.41 13.61
N PRO A 188 10.68 13.15 12.50
CA PRO A 188 11.19 11.80 12.19
C PRO A 188 12.05 11.22 13.31
N GLU A 189 12.90 12.00 13.95
CA GLU A 189 13.76 11.59 15.06
C GLU A 189 12.99 11.17 16.32
N ARG A 190 11.71 11.51 16.44
CA ARG A 190 10.82 11.05 17.52
C ARG A 190 9.96 9.84 17.12
N VAL A 191 9.67 9.70 15.83
CA VAL A 191 8.85 8.60 15.32
C VAL A 191 9.71 7.38 14.98
N MET A 192 10.92 7.60 14.45
CA MET A 192 11.90 6.60 14.03
C MET A 192 13.28 6.90 14.62
N PRO A 193 13.44 6.86 15.96
CA PRO A 193 14.68 7.32 16.63
C PRO A 193 15.93 6.53 16.26
N GLU A 194 15.77 5.29 15.81
CA GLU A 194 16.87 4.44 15.36
C GLU A 194 17.30 4.69 13.91
N TRP A 195 16.55 5.51 13.14
CA TRP A 195 16.89 5.79 11.75
C TRP A 195 18.03 6.79 11.62
N ASN A 196 18.98 6.47 10.74
CA ASN A 196 20.07 7.37 10.34
C ASN A 196 20.25 7.22 8.82
N ASP A 197 20.13 8.32 8.06
CA ASP A 197 20.22 8.32 6.60
C ASP A 197 21.61 7.85 6.10
N ASP A 198 22.70 8.17 6.82
CA ASP A 198 24.06 7.77 6.44
C ASP A 198 24.33 6.28 6.63
N VAL A 199 23.60 5.64 7.55
CA VAL A 199 23.78 4.21 7.90
C VAL A 199 22.78 3.33 7.17
N HIS A 200 21.52 3.75 7.11
CA HIS A 200 20.40 2.93 6.65
C HIS A 200 19.90 3.32 5.26
N GLY A 201 20.34 4.49 4.75
CA GLY A 201 19.95 5.02 3.45
C GLY A 201 20.43 4.11 2.30
N ILE A 202 19.61 4.00 1.28
CA ILE A 202 19.94 3.25 0.06
C ILE A 202 19.71 4.15 -1.16
N SER A 203 20.36 3.79 -2.29
CA SER A 203 20.15 4.52 -3.53
C SER A 203 18.71 4.39 -4.05
N PRO A 204 18.19 5.39 -4.80
CA PRO A 204 16.88 5.29 -5.44
C PRO A 204 16.71 4.04 -6.32
N ALA A 205 17.76 3.64 -7.04
CA ALA A 205 17.75 2.46 -7.89
C ALA A 205 17.57 1.17 -7.06
N LEU A 206 18.32 1.02 -5.96
CA LEU A 206 18.20 -0.13 -5.06
C LEU A 206 16.83 -0.15 -4.37
N ALA A 207 16.32 1.01 -3.95
CA ALA A 207 14.97 1.12 -3.39
C ALA A 207 13.90 0.64 -4.38
N GLN A 208 13.99 1.07 -5.64
CA GLN A 208 13.08 0.67 -6.70
C GLN A 208 13.16 -0.84 -6.97
N GLN A 209 14.36 -1.41 -7.03
CA GLN A 209 14.57 -2.86 -7.18
C GLN A 209 13.92 -3.65 -6.04
N GLN A 210 14.09 -3.22 -4.80
CA GLN A 210 13.48 -3.87 -3.64
C GLN A 210 11.95 -3.72 -3.60
N MET A 211 11.40 -2.57 -4.03
CA MET A 211 9.95 -2.40 -4.20
C MET A 211 9.38 -3.38 -5.23
N ILE A 212 10.10 -3.62 -6.33
CA ILE A 212 9.71 -4.61 -7.34
C ILE A 212 9.75 -6.03 -6.76
N ALA A 213 10.79 -6.40 -6.02
CA ALA A 213 10.88 -7.69 -5.35
C ALA A 213 9.72 -7.88 -4.33
N ASN A 214 9.41 -6.84 -3.54
CA ASN A 214 8.25 -6.84 -2.66
C ASN A 214 6.93 -7.00 -3.43
N SER A 215 6.78 -6.33 -4.59
CA SER A 215 5.61 -6.51 -5.47
C SER A 215 5.48 -7.96 -5.94
N ALA A 216 6.57 -8.56 -6.41
CA ALA A 216 6.60 -9.96 -6.87
C ALA A 216 6.20 -10.92 -5.74
N ARG A 217 6.76 -10.72 -4.54
CA ARG A 217 6.42 -11.52 -3.35
C ARG A 217 4.96 -11.37 -2.96
N SER A 218 4.44 -10.14 -2.89
CA SER A 218 3.06 -9.87 -2.48
C SER A 218 2.05 -10.36 -3.51
N LEU A 219 2.36 -10.28 -4.80
CA LEU A 219 1.52 -10.82 -5.88
C LEU A 219 1.58 -12.34 -5.97
N GLY A 220 2.72 -12.95 -5.68
CA GLY A 220 2.95 -14.39 -5.70
C GLY A 220 2.92 -15.02 -7.09
N ALA A 221 1.79 -14.91 -7.80
CA ALA A 221 1.61 -15.25 -9.21
C ALA A 221 1.20 -14.00 -9.97
N PHE A 222 1.92 -13.63 -11.04
CA PHE A 222 1.73 -12.33 -11.69
C PHE A 222 2.21 -12.29 -13.15
N LYS A 223 1.69 -11.30 -13.90
CA LYS A 223 2.25 -10.84 -15.18
C LYS A 223 3.22 -9.68 -14.95
N ALA A 224 4.24 -9.58 -15.78
CA ALA A 224 5.30 -8.57 -15.66
C ALA A 224 4.77 -7.13 -15.46
N GLN A 225 3.75 -6.75 -16.21
CA GLN A 225 3.16 -5.40 -16.17
C GLN A 225 2.47 -5.04 -14.85
N TRP A 226 2.18 -6.00 -13.96
CA TRP A 226 1.54 -5.72 -12.67
C TRP A 226 2.52 -5.28 -11.59
N LEU A 227 3.82 -5.56 -11.76
CA LEU A 227 4.85 -5.28 -10.74
C LEU A 227 4.97 -3.80 -10.41
N ALA A 228 5.11 -2.96 -11.46
CA ALA A 228 5.33 -1.53 -11.27
C ALA A 228 4.12 -0.81 -10.65
N ASP A 229 2.90 -1.25 -11.00
CA ASP A 229 1.66 -0.65 -10.47
C ASP A 229 1.51 -0.83 -8.96
N TYR A 230 2.03 -1.90 -8.38
CA TYR A 230 1.87 -2.20 -6.95
C TYR A 230 2.38 -1.07 -6.05
N TYR A 231 3.50 -0.42 -6.42
CA TYR A 231 4.07 0.76 -5.74
C TYR A 231 3.90 2.05 -6.54
N ARG A 232 3.10 2.06 -7.63
CA ARG A 232 2.95 3.21 -8.54
C ARG A 232 4.28 3.69 -9.11
N LEU A 233 5.19 2.78 -9.36
CA LEU A 233 6.50 3.08 -9.93
C LEU A 233 6.38 3.54 -11.38
N LYS A 234 7.11 4.60 -11.72
CA LYS A 234 7.16 5.18 -13.08
C LYS A 234 8.48 4.84 -13.76
N LYS A 235 8.48 4.79 -15.09
CA LYS A 235 9.70 4.64 -15.91
C LYS A 235 10.52 3.37 -15.56
N ILE A 236 9.85 2.23 -15.41
CA ILE A 236 10.50 0.94 -15.20
C ILE A 236 10.75 0.27 -16.55
N ASP A 237 11.98 -0.17 -16.80
CA ASP A 237 12.25 -1.15 -17.84
C ASP A 237 11.80 -2.53 -17.34
N ILE A 238 10.57 -2.90 -17.73
CA ILE A 238 9.97 -4.14 -17.24
C ILE A 238 10.71 -5.39 -17.76
N LYS A 239 11.32 -5.31 -18.94
CA LYS A 239 12.04 -6.44 -19.52
C LYS A 239 13.35 -6.69 -18.77
N GLU A 240 14.12 -5.64 -18.52
CA GLU A 240 15.34 -5.72 -17.71
C GLU A 240 15.02 -6.18 -16.30
N THR A 241 13.97 -5.63 -15.69
CA THR A 241 13.50 -6.00 -14.35
C THR A 241 13.20 -7.50 -14.26
N ILE A 242 12.45 -8.05 -15.21
CA ILE A 242 12.13 -9.49 -15.22
C ILE A 242 13.38 -10.34 -15.40
N ASN A 243 14.29 -9.96 -16.29
CA ASN A 243 15.55 -10.69 -16.49
C ASN A 243 16.36 -10.72 -15.18
N ASN A 244 16.51 -9.59 -14.49
CA ASN A 244 17.24 -9.52 -13.23
C ASN A 244 16.62 -10.43 -12.16
N LEU A 245 15.29 -10.47 -12.04
CA LEU A 245 14.58 -11.34 -11.10
C LEU A 245 14.69 -12.83 -11.47
N LEU A 246 14.78 -13.17 -12.76
CA LEU A 246 15.02 -14.55 -13.23
C LEU A 246 16.45 -14.97 -12.95
N ASP A 247 17.42 -14.11 -13.23
CA ASP A 247 18.87 -14.37 -13.02
C ASP A 247 19.19 -14.53 -11.54
N SER A 248 18.54 -13.74 -10.67
CA SER A 248 18.63 -13.88 -9.20
C SER A 248 17.82 -15.05 -8.62
N GLN A 249 17.07 -15.77 -9.46
CA GLN A 249 16.17 -16.85 -9.05
C GLN A 249 15.05 -16.42 -8.07
N GLU A 250 14.72 -15.15 -8.03
CA GLU A 250 13.63 -14.65 -7.21
C GLU A 250 12.26 -15.01 -7.78
N ILE A 251 12.17 -15.24 -9.10
CA ILE A 251 10.96 -15.65 -9.78
C ILE A 251 11.20 -16.83 -10.70
N ILE A 252 10.12 -17.55 -10.99
CA ILE A 252 10.08 -18.72 -11.89
C ILE A 252 9.13 -18.37 -13.03
N ALA A 253 9.58 -18.50 -14.28
CA ALA A 253 8.74 -18.33 -15.44
C ALA A 253 7.80 -19.53 -15.62
N VAL A 254 6.53 -19.25 -15.87
CA VAL A 254 5.51 -20.26 -16.16
C VAL A 254 4.60 -19.75 -17.29
N ARG A 255 3.83 -20.66 -17.91
CA ARG A 255 2.77 -20.29 -18.84
C ARG A 255 1.40 -20.62 -18.30
N GLU A 256 0.43 -19.80 -18.63
CA GLU A 256 -0.97 -20.19 -18.47
C GLU A 256 -1.30 -21.31 -19.49
N LEU A 257 -2.01 -22.35 -19.05
CA LEU A 257 -2.15 -23.60 -19.80
C LEU A 257 -2.94 -23.44 -21.12
N GLU A 258 -3.98 -22.61 -21.13
CA GLU A 258 -4.89 -22.46 -22.29
C GLU A 258 -4.43 -21.33 -23.23
N THR A 259 -4.14 -20.15 -22.68
CA THR A 259 -3.79 -18.95 -23.47
C THR A 259 -2.32 -18.87 -23.84
N GLN A 260 -1.47 -19.68 -23.20
CA GLN A 260 -0.01 -19.64 -23.32
C GLN A 260 0.62 -18.29 -22.94
N GLU A 261 -0.12 -17.46 -22.23
CA GLU A 261 0.41 -16.20 -21.70
C GLU A 261 1.50 -16.41 -20.65
N HIS A 262 2.48 -15.51 -20.63
CA HIS A 262 3.56 -15.55 -19.67
C HIS A 262 3.11 -15.05 -18.30
N TYR A 263 3.35 -15.88 -17.30
CA TYR A 263 3.24 -15.56 -15.88
C TYR A 263 4.56 -15.84 -15.17
N TYR A 264 4.68 -15.30 -13.99
CA TYR A 264 5.82 -15.51 -13.11
C TYR A 264 5.31 -15.86 -11.71
N ILE A 265 6.04 -16.76 -11.04
CA ILE A 265 5.76 -17.19 -9.67
C ILE A 265 6.92 -16.76 -8.80
N HIS A 266 6.67 -16.07 -7.69
CA HIS A 266 7.71 -15.75 -6.73
C HIS A 266 8.26 -17.03 -6.09
N HIS A 267 9.58 -17.11 -5.91
CA HIS A 267 10.28 -18.33 -5.46
C HIS A 267 9.77 -18.85 -4.11
N SER A 268 9.24 -17.99 -3.23
CA SER A 268 8.64 -18.44 -1.97
C SER A 268 7.49 -19.44 -2.14
N LEU A 269 6.86 -19.46 -3.33
CA LEU A 269 5.79 -20.37 -3.69
C LEU A 269 6.27 -21.59 -4.51
N ALA A 270 7.58 -21.75 -4.74
CA ALA A 270 8.14 -22.84 -5.53
C ALA A 270 7.70 -24.22 -5.02
N HIS A 271 7.60 -24.36 -3.69
CA HIS A 271 7.15 -25.59 -3.02
C HIS A 271 5.69 -25.98 -3.34
N LEU A 272 4.91 -25.06 -3.89
CA LEU A 272 3.52 -25.31 -4.30
C LEU A 272 3.36 -25.66 -5.78
N LEU A 273 4.41 -25.50 -6.61
CA LEU A 273 4.30 -25.66 -8.07
C LEU A 273 3.81 -27.02 -8.49
N ALA A 274 4.30 -28.12 -7.92
CA ALA A 274 3.84 -29.45 -8.25
C ALA A 274 2.33 -29.63 -7.98
N LYS A 275 1.85 -29.11 -6.85
CA LYS A 275 0.42 -29.12 -6.51
C LYS A 275 -0.38 -28.21 -7.45
N ALA A 276 0.20 -27.08 -7.85
CA ALA A 276 -0.42 -26.14 -8.79
C ALA A 276 -0.61 -26.78 -10.17
N GLN A 277 0.39 -27.51 -10.68
CA GLN A 277 0.31 -28.23 -11.94
C GLN A 277 -0.80 -29.29 -11.94
N ASN A 278 -0.98 -29.98 -10.82
CA ASN A 278 -2.04 -30.98 -10.64
C ASN A 278 -3.40 -30.36 -10.26
N ASN A 279 -3.51 -29.03 -10.23
CA ASN A 279 -4.73 -28.30 -9.80
C ASN A 279 -5.21 -28.69 -8.39
N GLU A 280 -4.27 -29.02 -7.49
CA GLU A 280 -4.56 -29.43 -6.11
C GLU A 280 -4.62 -28.27 -5.12
N ILE A 281 -4.16 -27.06 -5.52
CA ILE A 281 -4.27 -25.87 -4.70
C ILE A 281 -5.69 -25.31 -4.83
N LYS A 282 -6.37 -25.20 -3.68
CA LYS A 282 -7.74 -24.66 -3.64
C LYS A 282 -7.83 -23.55 -2.60
N ALA A 283 -8.26 -22.37 -3.03
CA ALA A 283 -8.75 -21.35 -2.12
C ALA A 283 -10.17 -21.72 -1.65
N THR A 284 -10.42 -21.60 -0.36
CA THR A 284 -11.69 -21.96 0.28
C THR A 284 -12.22 -20.86 1.19
N HIS A 285 -11.57 -19.68 1.17
CA HIS A 285 -11.95 -18.56 1.99
C HIS A 285 -13.02 -17.73 1.30
N THR A 286 -14.17 -17.59 1.96
CA THR A 286 -15.24 -16.65 1.56
C THR A 286 -15.21 -15.44 2.47
N THR A 287 -15.08 -14.24 1.90
CA THR A 287 -15.02 -13.00 2.68
C THR A 287 -15.43 -11.78 1.85
N LEU A 288 -15.73 -10.68 2.54
CA LEU A 288 -15.89 -9.35 1.93
C LEU A 288 -14.52 -8.70 1.77
N LEU A 289 -14.30 -8.09 0.61
CA LEU A 289 -13.08 -7.32 0.33
C LEU A 289 -13.37 -5.81 0.36
N SER A 290 -12.36 -5.03 0.71
CA SER A 290 -12.37 -3.60 0.48
C SER A 290 -12.18 -3.32 -1.02
N PRO A 291 -12.80 -2.26 -1.58
CA PRO A 291 -12.47 -1.77 -2.93
C PRO A 291 -10.98 -1.41 -3.10
N PHE A 292 -10.29 -1.16 -2.02
CA PHE A 292 -8.87 -0.80 -1.96
C PHE A 292 -7.97 -1.97 -1.52
N ASP A 293 -8.50 -3.20 -1.53
CA ASP A 293 -7.72 -4.40 -1.28
C ASP A 293 -6.73 -4.64 -2.43
N PRO A 294 -5.46 -5.06 -2.16
CA PRO A 294 -4.49 -5.37 -3.20
C PRO A 294 -4.99 -6.33 -4.27
N VAL A 295 -5.91 -7.24 -3.96
CA VAL A 295 -6.51 -8.16 -4.94
C VAL A 295 -7.43 -7.44 -5.92
N VAL A 296 -8.03 -6.32 -5.52
CA VAL A 296 -9.10 -5.63 -6.27
C VAL A 296 -8.66 -4.29 -6.86
N TRP A 297 -7.72 -3.56 -6.25
CA TRP A 297 -7.41 -2.18 -6.63
C TRP A 297 -6.91 -2.01 -8.07
N ASP A 298 -6.25 -3.04 -8.63
CA ASP A 298 -5.90 -3.11 -10.05
C ASP A 298 -7.02 -3.85 -10.81
N ARG A 299 -7.84 -3.07 -11.52
CA ARG A 299 -9.00 -3.59 -12.26
C ARG A 299 -8.62 -4.56 -13.36
N ARG A 300 -7.50 -4.30 -14.05
CA ARG A 300 -7.03 -5.18 -15.12
C ARG A 300 -6.65 -6.55 -14.56
N ARG A 301 -5.89 -6.58 -13.48
CA ARG A 301 -5.54 -7.83 -12.79
C ARG A 301 -6.77 -8.56 -12.26
N ALA A 302 -7.71 -7.83 -11.63
CA ALA A 302 -8.96 -8.42 -11.15
C ALA A 302 -9.79 -9.04 -12.28
N SER A 303 -9.88 -8.37 -13.44
CA SER A 303 -10.53 -8.90 -14.62
C SER A 303 -9.79 -10.12 -15.20
N GLU A 304 -8.46 -10.04 -15.36
CA GLU A 304 -7.66 -11.12 -15.95
C GLU A 304 -7.61 -12.38 -15.07
N LEU A 305 -7.49 -12.25 -13.73
CA LEU A 305 -7.44 -13.41 -12.82
C LEU A 305 -8.81 -13.97 -12.45
N PHE A 306 -9.79 -13.10 -12.24
CA PHE A 306 -11.07 -13.50 -11.63
C PHE A 306 -12.26 -13.31 -12.55
N GLY A 307 -12.09 -12.75 -13.75
CA GLY A 307 -13.21 -12.35 -14.61
C GLY A 307 -14.09 -11.29 -13.92
N PHE A 308 -13.53 -10.54 -12.99
CA PHE A 308 -14.25 -9.61 -12.13
C PHE A 308 -14.10 -8.18 -12.63
N ASP A 309 -15.16 -7.68 -13.28
CA ASP A 309 -15.23 -6.28 -13.70
C ASP A 309 -15.92 -5.45 -12.62
N TYR A 310 -15.10 -4.68 -11.89
CA TYR A 310 -15.54 -3.89 -10.75
C TYR A 310 -15.04 -2.45 -10.83
N ARG A 311 -15.91 -1.52 -10.43
CA ARG A 311 -15.58 -0.12 -10.28
C ARG A 311 -16.20 0.45 -9.00
N LEU A 312 -15.38 1.10 -8.17
CA LEU A 312 -15.88 1.90 -7.07
C LEU A 312 -16.61 3.14 -7.63
N GLU A 313 -17.88 3.33 -7.25
CA GLU A 313 -18.75 4.35 -7.83
C GLU A 313 -19.04 5.55 -6.92
N CYS A 314 -18.26 5.72 -5.84
CA CYS A 314 -18.41 6.84 -4.91
C CYS A 314 -18.26 8.23 -5.58
N TYR A 315 -17.53 8.32 -6.69
CA TYR A 315 -17.37 9.53 -7.50
C TYR A 315 -18.31 9.56 -8.73
N THR A 316 -19.13 8.52 -8.91
CA THR A 316 -20.10 8.45 -10.00
C THR A 316 -21.41 9.09 -9.54
N PRO A 317 -22.04 10.00 -10.34
CA PRO A 317 -23.36 10.53 -10.03
C PRO A 317 -24.36 9.40 -9.78
N GLU A 318 -25.26 9.57 -8.81
CA GLU A 318 -26.17 8.52 -8.33
C GLU A 318 -26.95 7.83 -9.44
N ALA A 319 -27.53 8.61 -10.37
CA ALA A 319 -28.31 8.09 -11.50
C ALA A 319 -27.49 7.23 -12.50
N LYS A 320 -26.15 7.23 -12.41
CA LYS A 320 -25.23 6.49 -13.29
C LYS A 320 -24.54 5.33 -12.59
N ARG A 321 -24.86 5.07 -11.31
CA ARG A 321 -24.26 3.96 -10.55
C ARG A 321 -24.94 2.65 -10.93
N THR A 322 -24.11 1.62 -11.16
CA THR A 322 -24.56 0.25 -11.45
C THR A 322 -24.70 -0.57 -10.15
N PHE A 323 -23.72 -0.43 -9.26
CA PHE A 323 -23.62 -1.24 -8.04
C PHE A 323 -23.93 -0.46 -6.75
N GLY A 324 -23.93 0.88 -6.79
CA GLY A 324 -24.15 1.74 -5.63
C GLY A 324 -22.90 2.48 -5.18
N TYR A 325 -23.05 3.33 -4.15
CA TYR A 325 -22.02 4.27 -3.71
C TYR A 325 -20.71 3.58 -3.28
N PHE A 326 -20.82 2.52 -2.47
CA PHE A 326 -19.67 1.82 -1.89
C PHE A 326 -19.97 0.32 -1.75
N SER A 327 -20.05 -0.36 -2.89
CA SER A 327 -20.28 -1.80 -2.93
C SER A 327 -19.01 -2.56 -2.57
N LEU A 328 -19.11 -3.58 -1.73
CA LEU A 328 -17.99 -4.41 -1.35
C LEU A 328 -17.92 -5.65 -2.26
N PRO A 329 -16.76 -5.94 -2.89
CA PRO A 329 -16.53 -7.21 -3.57
C PRO A 329 -16.65 -8.39 -2.62
N ILE A 330 -17.13 -9.51 -3.12
CA ILE A 330 -17.19 -10.80 -2.42
C ILE A 330 -16.15 -11.72 -3.04
N LEU A 331 -15.24 -12.22 -2.25
CA LEU A 331 -14.39 -13.36 -2.60
C LEU A 331 -15.10 -14.64 -2.16
N GLN A 332 -15.23 -15.58 -3.11
CA GLN A 332 -15.85 -16.89 -2.87
C GLN A 332 -15.04 -17.99 -3.56
#